data_510583406d2d562b2ec6d553071d0d3b
#
_entry.id   510583406d2d562b2ec6d553071d0d3b
#
_cell.length_a   1.000
_cell.length_b   1.000
_cell.length_c   1.000
_cell.angle_alpha   90.00
_cell.angle_beta   90.00
_cell.angle_gamma   90.00
#
_symmetry.space_group_name_H-M   'P 1'
#
loop_
_entity.id
_entity.type
_entity.pdbx_description
1 polymer ?
#
loop_
_entity_poly.entity_id
_entity_poly.type
_entity_poly.pdbx_seq_one_letter_code
_entity_poly.pdbx_strand_id
1 'polypeptide(L)'
;LEVKKEEEIVKVISQLAGLLSDQAKKEVAKQLSGEQEHDGKEHLPISIFSTELSGLESIVVYLKENQKLAVKEIAAKLNRELTTIYTTYAQARAKFKAKLPLNNLSLSVPLILFSQRQFAVLEILVTYLKEEKKLSFKEIAELIKRNYNTIKTVYRRYHEEK
;
A
#
# COMPACT_ATOMS: atom_id res chain seq x y z
N LEU A 1 35.17 9.78 6.73
CA LEU A 1 34.84 8.86 7.85
C LEU A 1 33.61 8.00 7.53
N GLU A 2 32.59 8.53 6.90
CA GLU A 2 31.39 7.74 6.50
C GLU A 2 31.70 6.74 5.38
N VAL A 3 32.42 7.14 4.36
CA VAL A 3 32.81 6.26 3.23
C VAL A 3 33.60 5.04 3.68
N LYS A 4 34.53 5.20 4.62
CA LYS A 4 35.30 4.08 5.18
C LYS A 4 34.45 3.09 5.99
N LYS A 5 33.41 3.56 6.68
CA LYS A 5 32.45 2.70 7.38
C LYS A 5 31.57 1.92 6.43
N GLU A 6 31.15 2.53 5.33
CA GLU A 6 30.38 1.83 4.31
C GLU A 6 31.17 0.74 3.60
N GLU A 7 32.44 0.99 3.27
CA GLU A 7 33.33 -0.01 2.70
C GLU A 7 33.58 -1.19 3.66
N GLU A 8 33.74 -0.93 4.95
CA GLU A 8 33.91 -1.95 5.97
C GLU A 8 32.65 -2.81 6.15
N ILE A 9 31.47 -2.19 6.12
CA ILE A 9 30.17 -2.86 6.19
C ILE A 9 29.97 -3.76 4.95
N VAL A 10 30.24 -3.26 3.77
CA VAL A 10 30.15 -4.02 2.52
C VAL A 10 31.10 -5.24 2.55
N LYS A 11 32.31 -5.07 3.08
CA LYS A 11 33.28 -6.16 3.22
C LYS A 11 32.81 -7.25 4.18
N VAL A 12 32.23 -6.88 5.32
CA VAL A 12 31.66 -7.81 6.30
C VAL A 12 30.46 -8.56 5.69
N ILE A 13 29.56 -7.86 5.01
CA ILE A 13 28.41 -8.45 4.33
C ILE A 13 28.87 -9.44 3.26
N SER A 14 29.89 -9.10 2.47
CA SER A 14 30.43 -9.97 1.43
C SER A 14 31.07 -11.25 2.02
N GLN A 15 31.75 -11.14 3.15
CA GLN A 15 32.32 -12.29 3.87
C GLN A 15 31.24 -13.20 4.44
N LEU A 16 30.20 -12.65 5.06
CA LEU A 16 29.05 -13.39 5.58
C LEU A 16 28.27 -14.08 4.46
N ALA A 17 28.09 -13.41 3.33
CA ALA A 17 27.44 -13.97 2.14
C ALA A 17 28.21 -15.20 1.58
N GLY A 18 29.53 -15.23 1.71
CA GLY A 18 30.37 -16.38 1.31
C GLY A 18 30.09 -17.63 2.13
N LEU A 19 29.58 -17.50 3.35
CA LEU A 19 29.28 -18.62 4.26
C LEU A 19 27.85 -19.19 4.07
N LEU A 20 27.01 -18.50 3.30
CA LEU A 20 25.64 -18.91 3.07
C LEU A 20 25.52 -19.83 1.85
N SER A 21 24.61 -20.82 1.93
CA SER A 21 24.19 -21.59 0.77
C SER A 21 23.52 -20.69 -0.27
N ASP A 22 23.51 -21.10 -1.53
CA ASP A 22 22.89 -20.32 -2.62
C ASP A 22 21.41 -20.05 -2.35
N GLN A 23 20.74 -20.95 -1.66
CA GLN A 23 19.35 -20.81 -1.25
C GLN A 23 19.20 -19.75 -0.15
N ALA A 24 20.09 -19.75 0.83
CA ALA A 24 20.11 -18.74 1.90
C ALA A 24 20.49 -17.34 1.37
N LYS A 25 21.37 -17.26 0.36
CA LYS A 25 21.69 -15.99 -0.34
C LYS A 25 20.48 -15.41 -1.04
N LYS A 26 19.68 -16.24 -1.70
CA LYS A 26 18.43 -15.83 -2.34
C LYS A 26 17.40 -15.32 -1.33
N GLU A 27 17.28 -15.99 -0.19
CA GLU A 27 16.36 -15.60 0.87
C GLU A 27 16.75 -14.25 1.52
N VAL A 28 18.05 -14.06 1.79
CA VAL A 28 18.58 -12.79 2.34
C VAL A 28 18.45 -11.67 1.32
N ALA A 29 18.75 -11.90 0.05
CA ALA A 29 18.58 -10.93 -1.01
C ALA A 29 17.11 -10.53 -1.15
N LYS A 30 16.18 -11.47 -1.02
CA LYS A 30 14.74 -11.26 -1.03
C LYS A 30 14.27 -10.41 0.16
N GLN A 31 14.80 -10.64 1.37
CA GLN A 31 14.52 -9.84 2.55
C GLN A 31 15.07 -8.41 2.46
N LEU A 32 16.27 -8.25 1.89
CA LEU A 32 16.93 -6.95 1.73
C LEU A 32 16.34 -6.10 0.61
N SER A 33 15.86 -6.73 -0.48
CA SER A 33 15.22 -6.03 -1.60
C SER A 33 13.78 -5.59 -1.30
N GLY A 34 13.20 -6.06 -0.17
CA GLY A 34 11.80 -5.83 0.13
C GLY A 34 10.86 -6.53 -0.87
N GLU A 35 11.39 -7.40 -1.71
CA GLU A 35 10.62 -8.28 -2.58
C GLU A 35 9.93 -9.34 -1.71
N GLN A 36 8.80 -8.99 -1.19
CA GLN A 36 7.82 -10.00 -0.82
C GLN A 36 7.46 -10.74 -2.11
N GLU A 37 7.31 -12.05 -2.05
CA GLU A 37 6.78 -12.82 -3.17
C GLU A 37 5.52 -12.13 -3.64
N HIS A 38 5.62 -11.40 -4.75
CA HIS A 38 4.46 -11.01 -5.50
C HIS A 38 3.91 -12.30 -6.10
N ASP A 39 2.97 -12.89 -5.40
CA ASP A 39 2.09 -13.96 -5.90
C ASP A 39 1.24 -13.41 -7.07
N GLY A 40 1.85 -12.74 -8.02
CA GLY A 40 1.18 -12.08 -9.15
C GLY A 40 0.15 -11.02 -8.76
N LYS A 41 0.01 -10.72 -7.47
CA LYS A 41 -0.95 -9.74 -6.94
C LYS A 41 -0.26 -8.42 -6.68
N GLU A 42 -0.71 -7.37 -7.33
CA GLU A 42 -0.25 -6.02 -7.05
C GLU A 42 -0.68 -5.58 -5.65
N HIS A 43 0.23 -4.97 -4.92
CA HIS A 43 0.02 -4.48 -3.56
C HIS A 43 0.11 -2.96 -3.51
N LEU A 44 -0.69 -2.34 -2.64
CA LEU A 44 -0.67 -0.91 -2.36
C LEU A 44 -0.06 -0.67 -0.98
N PRO A 45 0.91 0.26 -0.84
CA PRO A 45 1.40 0.67 0.46
C PRO A 45 0.29 1.31 1.29
N ILE A 46 0.16 0.94 2.56
CA ILE A 46 -0.88 1.52 3.43
C ILE A 46 -0.66 3.02 3.67
N SER A 47 0.58 3.48 3.63
CA SER A 47 0.92 4.89 3.83
C SER A 47 0.23 5.86 2.86
N ILE A 48 -0.17 5.41 1.66
CA ILE A 48 -0.90 6.26 0.70
C ILE A 48 -2.28 6.72 1.23
N PHE A 49 -2.86 5.98 2.17
CA PHE A 49 -4.16 6.28 2.77
C PHE A 49 -4.10 7.23 3.96
N SER A 50 -2.92 7.70 4.33
CA SER A 50 -2.71 8.60 5.49
C SER A 50 -2.84 10.09 5.17
N THR A 51 -3.32 10.43 3.99
CA THR A 51 -3.56 11.82 3.55
C THR A 51 -5.04 12.23 3.70
N GLU A 52 -5.35 13.45 3.33
CA GLU A 52 -6.74 13.97 3.28
C GLU A 52 -7.56 13.40 2.10
N LEU A 53 -6.93 12.68 1.19
CA LEU A 53 -7.61 12.05 0.06
C LEU A 53 -8.55 10.93 0.51
N SER A 54 -9.64 10.73 -0.22
CA SER A 54 -10.47 9.54 -0.04
C SER A 54 -9.70 8.27 -0.40
N GLY A 55 -10.21 7.11 0.00
CA GLY A 55 -9.56 5.84 -0.33
C GLY A 55 -9.37 5.64 -1.83
N LEU A 56 -10.41 5.89 -2.63
CA LEU A 56 -10.33 5.75 -4.09
C LEU A 56 -9.38 6.78 -4.72
N GLU A 57 -9.42 8.01 -4.26
CA GLU A 57 -8.49 9.07 -4.70
C GLU A 57 -7.04 8.69 -4.45
N SER A 58 -6.72 8.16 -3.26
CA SER A 58 -5.37 7.71 -2.92
C SER A 58 -4.87 6.60 -3.85
N ILE A 59 -5.71 5.61 -4.14
CA ILE A 59 -5.37 4.50 -5.04
C ILE A 59 -5.14 5.02 -6.46
N VAL A 60 -6.04 5.84 -6.99
CA VAL A 60 -5.94 6.36 -8.37
C VAL A 60 -4.68 7.21 -8.55
N VAL A 61 -4.37 8.09 -7.60
CA VAL A 61 -3.14 8.90 -7.64
C VAL A 61 -1.90 8.02 -7.60
N TYR A 62 -1.86 7.03 -6.72
CA TYR A 62 -0.73 6.11 -6.61
C TYR A 62 -0.50 5.33 -7.91
N LEU A 63 -1.54 4.72 -8.45
CA LEU A 63 -1.44 3.94 -9.67
C LEU A 63 -1.03 4.80 -10.87
N LYS A 64 -1.55 6.02 -10.97
CA LYS A 64 -1.23 6.93 -12.06
C LYS A 64 0.19 7.50 -11.96
N GLU A 65 0.61 7.96 -10.80
CA GLU A 65 1.85 8.72 -10.64
C GLU A 65 3.05 7.88 -10.21
N ASN A 66 2.84 6.91 -9.33
CA ASN A 66 3.91 6.05 -8.83
C ASN A 66 4.09 4.79 -9.70
N GLN A 67 3.01 4.16 -10.13
CA GLN A 67 3.05 2.98 -11.00
C GLN A 67 3.03 3.32 -12.49
N LYS A 68 2.81 4.60 -12.85
CA LYS A 68 2.78 5.08 -14.24
C LYS A 68 1.76 4.37 -15.14
N LEU A 69 0.67 3.89 -14.57
CA LEU A 69 -0.40 3.23 -15.32
C LEU A 69 -1.25 4.24 -16.11
N ALA A 70 -1.71 3.83 -17.28
CA ALA A 70 -2.69 4.58 -18.03
C ALA A 70 -4.07 4.54 -17.33
N VAL A 71 -4.88 5.58 -17.51
CA VAL A 71 -6.22 5.65 -16.89
C VAL A 71 -7.08 4.45 -17.25
N LYS A 72 -6.97 3.96 -18.48
CA LYS A 72 -7.67 2.76 -18.95
C LYS A 72 -7.29 1.49 -18.17
N GLU A 73 -6.00 1.33 -17.86
CA GLU A 73 -5.50 0.22 -17.06
C GLU A 73 -5.99 0.31 -15.61
N ILE A 74 -5.99 1.51 -15.03
CA ILE A 74 -6.50 1.76 -13.67
C ILE A 74 -8.00 1.42 -13.61
N ALA A 75 -8.78 1.88 -14.57
CA ALA A 75 -10.21 1.59 -14.67
C ALA A 75 -10.49 0.08 -14.72
N ALA A 76 -9.72 -0.67 -15.51
CA ALA A 76 -9.85 -2.12 -15.62
C ALA A 76 -9.49 -2.81 -14.29
N LYS A 77 -8.38 -2.44 -13.65
CA LYS A 77 -7.92 -3.03 -12.38
C LYS A 77 -8.88 -2.78 -11.21
N LEU A 78 -9.48 -1.61 -11.16
CA LEU A 78 -10.43 -1.22 -10.11
C LEU A 78 -11.88 -1.56 -10.47
N ASN A 79 -12.14 -2.11 -11.64
CA ASN A 79 -13.50 -2.39 -12.13
C ASN A 79 -14.39 -1.14 -12.04
N ARG A 80 -13.90 -0.02 -12.56
CA ARG A 80 -14.57 1.29 -12.57
C ARG A 80 -14.68 1.83 -14.00
N GLU A 81 -15.64 2.72 -14.20
CA GLU A 81 -15.77 3.43 -15.45
C GLU A 81 -14.58 4.38 -15.69
N LEU A 82 -14.18 4.52 -16.94
CA LEU A 82 -13.06 5.39 -17.34
C LEU A 82 -13.27 6.84 -16.87
N THR A 83 -14.50 7.36 -17.03
CA THR A 83 -14.90 8.69 -16.59
C THR A 83 -14.77 8.87 -15.07
N THR A 84 -15.10 7.84 -14.31
CA THR A 84 -14.91 7.84 -12.83
C THR A 84 -13.44 8.03 -12.47
N ILE A 85 -12.54 7.35 -13.14
CA ILE A 85 -11.11 7.46 -12.86
C ILE A 85 -10.57 8.86 -13.21
N TYR A 86 -10.96 9.42 -14.36
CA TYR A 86 -10.59 10.79 -14.73
C TYR A 86 -11.08 11.81 -13.71
N THR A 87 -12.34 11.74 -13.32
CA THR A 87 -12.95 12.65 -12.36
C THR A 87 -12.29 12.50 -10.99
N THR A 88 -12.07 11.28 -10.52
CA THR A 88 -11.41 11.01 -9.24
C THR A 88 -10.00 11.57 -9.20
N TYR A 89 -9.22 11.37 -10.26
CA TYR A 89 -7.87 11.91 -10.34
C TYR A 89 -7.85 13.45 -10.33
N ALA A 90 -8.73 14.09 -11.10
CA ALA A 90 -8.84 15.54 -11.14
C ALA A 90 -9.24 16.12 -9.75
N GLN A 91 -10.20 15.52 -9.08
CA GLN A 91 -10.62 15.90 -7.74
C GLN A 91 -9.50 15.71 -6.70
N ALA A 92 -8.79 14.60 -6.77
CA ALA A 92 -7.66 14.32 -5.90
C ALA A 92 -6.57 15.38 -6.04
N ARG A 93 -6.23 15.75 -7.26
CA ARG A 93 -5.19 16.75 -7.53
C ARG A 93 -5.61 18.18 -7.21
N ALA A 94 -6.88 18.49 -7.25
CA ALA A 94 -7.41 19.77 -6.76
C ALA A 94 -7.26 19.91 -5.24
N LYS A 95 -7.46 18.82 -4.48
CA LYS A 95 -7.34 18.79 -3.01
C LYS A 95 -5.89 18.66 -2.52
N PHE A 96 -5.12 17.82 -3.15
CA PHE A 96 -3.82 17.39 -2.65
C PHE A 96 -2.76 17.44 -3.75
N LYS A 97 -1.88 18.44 -3.69
CA LYS A 97 -0.86 18.70 -4.71
C LYS A 97 0.50 18.10 -4.38
N ALA A 98 0.71 17.64 -3.16
CA ALA A 98 1.94 17.01 -2.72
C ALA A 98 2.08 15.56 -3.24
N LYS A 99 3.25 14.98 -3.07
CA LYS A 99 3.47 13.55 -3.33
C LYS A 99 2.87 12.71 -2.21
N LEU A 100 2.37 11.52 -2.56
CA LEU A 100 1.90 10.56 -1.58
C LEU A 100 3.05 10.08 -0.67
N PRO A 101 2.78 9.89 0.64
CA PRO A 101 3.79 9.35 1.53
C PRO A 101 4.03 7.85 1.26
N LEU A 102 5.28 7.46 1.07
CA LEU A 102 5.71 6.09 0.83
C LEU A 102 6.70 5.62 1.91
N ASN A 103 6.54 6.09 3.12
CA ASN A 103 7.50 5.92 4.22
C ASN A 103 7.43 4.58 4.95
N ASN A 104 6.39 3.78 4.74
CA ASN A 104 6.27 2.45 5.34
C ASN A 104 5.76 1.45 4.29
N LEU A 105 6.69 0.86 3.55
CA LEU A 105 6.39 -0.10 2.48
C LEU A 105 6.20 -1.53 3.00
N SER A 106 6.49 -1.81 4.28
CA SER A 106 6.36 -3.14 4.87
C SER A 106 4.91 -3.58 5.06
N LEU A 107 4.00 -2.63 5.20
CA LEU A 107 2.57 -2.89 5.35
C LEU A 107 1.83 -2.51 4.06
N SER A 108 1.22 -3.48 3.43
CA SER A 108 0.54 -3.32 2.14
C SER A 108 -0.79 -4.07 2.10
N VAL A 109 -1.62 -3.71 1.13
CA VAL A 109 -2.92 -4.34 0.88
C VAL A 109 -3.02 -4.75 -0.60
N PRO A 110 -3.56 -5.94 -0.92
CA PRO A 110 -3.72 -6.37 -2.30
C PRO A 110 -4.68 -5.46 -3.08
N LEU A 111 -4.25 -4.97 -4.25
CA LEU A 111 -5.05 -4.10 -5.10
C LEU A 111 -6.37 -4.76 -5.54
N ILE A 112 -6.36 -6.07 -5.77
CA ILE A 112 -7.53 -6.82 -6.25
C ILE A 112 -8.75 -6.69 -5.32
N LEU A 113 -8.54 -6.47 -4.03
CA LEU A 113 -9.65 -6.29 -3.08
C LEU A 113 -10.53 -5.09 -3.42
N PHE A 114 -9.97 -4.07 -4.05
CA PHE A 114 -10.68 -2.84 -4.39
C PHE A 114 -11.41 -2.90 -5.74
N SER A 115 -11.34 -4.01 -6.44
CA SER A 115 -12.17 -4.27 -7.63
C SER A 115 -13.64 -4.56 -7.30
N GLN A 116 -13.94 -4.80 -6.03
CA GLN A 116 -15.30 -4.98 -5.52
C GLN A 116 -16.00 -3.62 -5.41
N ARG A 117 -17.11 -3.45 -6.17
CA ARG A 117 -17.87 -2.20 -6.18
C ARG A 117 -18.94 -2.11 -5.10
N GLN A 118 -19.23 -3.22 -4.44
CA GLN A 118 -20.25 -3.33 -3.40
C GLN A 118 -19.91 -2.52 -2.15
N PHE A 119 -18.64 -2.47 -1.80
CA PHE A 119 -18.15 -1.80 -0.60
C PHE A 119 -17.31 -0.58 -0.95
N ALA A 120 -17.33 0.43 -0.09
CA ALA A 120 -16.41 1.55 -0.19
C ALA A 120 -14.96 1.12 0.05
N VAL A 121 -14.02 1.82 -0.57
CA VAL A 121 -12.58 1.51 -0.42
C VAL A 121 -12.16 1.48 1.05
N LEU A 122 -12.63 2.44 1.84
CA LEU A 122 -12.30 2.53 3.26
C LEU A 122 -12.86 1.33 4.07
N GLU A 123 -14.04 0.84 3.72
CA GLU A 123 -14.65 -0.34 4.34
C GLU A 123 -13.81 -1.60 4.10
N ILE A 124 -13.37 -1.80 2.86
CA ILE A 124 -12.49 -2.91 2.48
C ILE A 124 -11.14 -2.81 3.19
N LEU A 125 -10.54 -1.63 3.18
CA LEU A 125 -9.22 -1.38 3.79
C LEU A 125 -9.24 -1.65 5.30
N VAL A 126 -10.20 -1.08 6.02
CA VAL A 126 -10.31 -1.23 7.47
C VAL A 126 -10.56 -2.69 7.85
N THR A 127 -11.43 -3.37 7.12
CA THR A 127 -11.73 -4.79 7.35
C THR A 127 -10.49 -5.65 7.13
N TYR A 128 -9.75 -5.42 6.05
CA TYR A 128 -8.50 -6.13 5.77
C TYR A 128 -7.46 -5.91 6.88
N LEU A 129 -7.24 -4.67 7.30
CA LEU A 129 -6.29 -4.36 8.36
C LEU A 129 -6.70 -4.98 9.70
N LYS A 130 -7.99 -5.01 10.00
CA LYS A 130 -8.52 -5.60 11.23
C LYS A 130 -8.43 -7.12 11.25
N GLU A 131 -8.85 -7.77 10.18
CA GLU A 131 -9.04 -9.22 10.12
C GLU A 131 -7.79 -9.97 9.66
N GLU A 132 -7.10 -9.48 8.63
CA GLU A 132 -5.91 -10.13 8.08
C GLU A 132 -4.62 -9.68 8.78
N LYS A 133 -4.48 -8.40 9.07
CA LYS A 133 -3.29 -7.85 9.73
C LYS A 133 -3.41 -7.82 11.27
N LYS A 134 -4.58 -8.17 11.81
CA LYS A 134 -4.85 -8.25 13.25
C LYS A 134 -4.59 -6.95 14.03
N LEU A 135 -4.72 -5.80 13.35
CA LEU A 135 -4.56 -4.50 13.97
C LEU A 135 -5.80 -4.12 14.81
N SER A 136 -5.58 -3.40 15.89
CA SER A 136 -6.67 -2.79 16.65
C SER A 136 -7.25 -1.59 15.90
N PHE A 137 -8.47 -1.19 16.23
CA PHE A 137 -9.09 0.01 15.64
C PHE A 137 -8.29 1.28 15.91
N LYS A 138 -7.61 1.34 17.06
CA LYS A 138 -6.74 2.45 17.42
C LYS A 138 -5.51 2.50 16.51
N GLU A 139 -4.85 1.38 16.32
CA GLU A 139 -3.70 1.27 15.40
C GLU A 139 -4.08 1.62 13.97
N ILE A 140 -5.23 1.15 13.50
CA ILE A 140 -5.74 1.48 12.15
C ILE A 140 -6.00 2.99 12.05
N ALA A 141 -6.67 3.58 13.03
CA ALA A 141 -6.97 5.01 13.07
C ALA A 141 -5.70 5.87 13.01
N GLU A 142 -4.67 5.51 13.75
CA GLU A 142 -3.37 6.18 13.75
C GLU A 142 -2.64 5.99 12.42
N LEU A 143 -2.67 4.78 11.86
CA LEU A 143 -1.96 4.40 10.64
C LEU A 143 -2.46 5.16 9.41
N ILE A 144 -3.76 5.26 9.24
CA ILE A 144 -4.39 5.96 8.11
C ILE A 144 -4.89 7.36 8.45
N LYS A 145 -4.54 7.87 9.62
CA LYS A 145 -4.88 9.22 10.12
C LYS A 145 -6.38 9.55 10.00
N ARG A 146 -7.20 8.63 10.50
CA ARG A 146 -8.67 8.81 10.58
C ARG A 146 -9.13 8.76 12.02
N ASN A 147 -10.30 9.35 12.27
CA ASN A 147 -10.92 9.31 13.60
C ASN A 147 -11.29 7.87 13.99
N TYR A 148 -11.02 7.51 15.25
CA TYR A 148 -11.30 6.18 15.80
C TYR A 148 -12.78 5.76 15.62
N ASN A 149 -13.71 6.66 15.85
CA ASN A 149 -15.13 6.36 15.68
C ASN A 149 -15.51 6.13 14.22
N THR A 150 -14.86 6.83 13.29
CA THR A 150 -14.99 6.58 11.85
C THR A 150 -14.57 5.17 11.50
N ILE A 151 -13.42 4.72 12.00
CA ILE A 151 -12.91 3.36 11.75
C ILE A 151 -13.89 2.30 12.24
N LYS A 152 -14.41 2.44 13.46
CA LYS A 152 -15.41 1.51 14.00
C LYS A 152 -16.70 1.49 13.18
N THR A 153 -17.19 2.66 12.78
CA THR A 153 -18.41 2.78 11.98
C THR A 153 -18.25 2.14 10.61
N VAL A 154 -17.13 2.37 9.96
CA VAL A 154 -16.79 1.81 8.65
C VAL A 154 -16.72 0.28 8.71
N TYR A 155 -16.05 -0.26 9.72
CA TYR A 155 -15.97 -1.71 9.95
C TYR A 155 -17.35 -2.34 10.18
N ARG A 156 -18.19 -1.70 10.99
CA ARG A 156 -19.55 -2.16 11.25
C ARG A 156 -20.40 -2.20 9.97
N ARG A 157 -20.34 -1.15 9.15
CA ARG A 157 -21.07 -1.09 7.87
C ARG A 157 -20.73 -2.25 6.95
N TYR A 158 -19.45 -2.57 6.82
CA TYR A 158 -19.01 -3.71 6.02
C TYR A 158 -19.69 -5.03 6.44
N HIS A 159 -19.87 -5.25 7.74
CA HIS A 159 -20.48 -6.45 8.27
C HIS A 159 -22.02 -6.44 8.25
N GLU A 160 -22.64 -5.26 8.26
CA GLU A 160 -24.10 -5.12 8.16
C GLU A 160 -24.60 -5.28 6.72
N GLU A 161 -23.76 -4.97 5.72
CA GLU A 161 -24.10 -5.07 4.30
C GLU A 161 -23.73 -6.45 3.68
N LYS A 162 -23.19 -7.34 4.45
CA LYS A 162 -22.77 -8.68 4.04
C LYS A 162 -23.92 -9.68 4.26
#